data_0a402c95902e4422334f6457a5f3a010
#
_entry.id   0a402c95902e4422334f6457a5f3a010
#
_cell.length_a   1.000
_cell.length_b   1.000
_cell.length_c   1.000
_cell.angle_alpha   90.00
_cell.angle_beta   90.00
_cell.angle_gamma   90.00
#
_symmetry.space_group_name_H-M   'P 1'
#
loop_
_entity.id
_entity.type
_entity.pdbx_description
1 polymer ?
#
loop_
_entity_poly.entity_id
_entity_poly.type
_entity_poly.pdbx_seq_one_letter_code
_entity_poly.pdbx_strand_id
1 'polypeptide(L)'
;MNFPVEDIIDLIPQKPPFVMVSKLLYADELTTKSNFTISPDNVFVKNGIFQEAGLMENIAQTAALRSGYIATTENKPVEVGYIGAIKDFEVFNLPKVNDELLTEITIENQVFNVTVLLGKVWHNDKLIVQCEMKVFMDDQTYEVLKTS
;
A
#
# COMPACT_ATOMS: atom_id res chain seq x y z
N MET A 1 15.73 0.69 -11.82
CA MET A 1 15.25 1.52 -10.69
C MET A 1 15.87 0.98 -9.41
N ASN A 2 16.56 1.81 -8.67
CA ASN A 2 17.27 1.40 -7.45
C ASN A 2 16.46 1.78 -6.21
N PHE A 3 16.61 0.97 -5.14
CA PHE A 3 15.96 1.27 -3.86
C PHE A 3 16.84 2.16 -2.98
N PRO A 4 16.24 3.02 -2.14
CA PRO A 4 14.80 3.30 -2.09
C PRO A 4 14.35 4.13 -3.28
N VAL A 5 13.09 4.00 -3.69
CA VAL A 5 12.46 4.87 -4.66
C VAL A 5 11.77 5.99 -3.88
N GLU A 6 12.26 7.22 -4.03
CA GLU A 6 11.76 8.37 -3.27
C GLU A 6 10.55 9.04 -3.93
N ASP A 7 10.53 9.10 -5.25
CA ASP A 7 9.41 9.67 -5.99
C ASP A 7 8.47 8.55 -6.40
N ILE A 8 7.40 8.36 -5.61
CA ILE A 8 6.49 7.24 -5.77
C ILE A 8 5.17 7.62 -6.45
N ILE A 9 4.99 8.89 -6.77
CA ILE A 9 3.67 9.38 -7.20
C ILE A 9 3.19 8.73 -8.51
N ASP A 10 4.11 8.38 -9.39
CA ASP A 10 3.80 7.73 -10.65
C ASP A 10 3.66 6.21 -10.52
N LEU A 11 3.97 5.64 -9.35
CA LEU A 11 3.86 4.20 -9.10
C LEU A 11 2.48 3.81 -8.58
N ILE A 12 1.70 4.77 -8.06
CA ILE A 12 0.39 4.52 -7.47
C ILE A 12 -0.67 5.40 -8.12
N PRO A 13 -1.94 4.94 -8.15
CA PRO A 13 -3.02 5.75 -8.71
C PRO A 13 -3.48 6.87 -7.79
N GLN A 14 -3.26 6.76 -6.48
CA GLN A 14 -3.69 7.76 -5.51
C GLN A 14 -2.90 9.06 -5.69
N LYS A 15 -3.55 10.17 -5.37
CA LYS A 15 -2.96 11.51 -5.45
C LYS A 15 -3.14 12.23 -4.11
N PRO A 16 -2.31 13.24 -3.81
CA PRO A 16 -2.51 14.05 -2.62
C PRO A 16 -3.93 14.63 -2.58
N PRO A 17 -4.58 14.70 -1.42
CA PRO A 17 -4.07 14.45 -0.08
C PRO A 17 -4.21 12.99 0.41
N PHE A 18 -4.50 12.04 -0.47
CA PHE A 18 -4.83 10.66 -0.10
C PHE A 18 -3.65 9.70 -0.18
N VAL A 19 -2.44 10.18 -0.38
CA VAL A 19 -1.24 9.35 -0.46
C VAL A 19 -0.78 9.00 0.96
N MET A 20 -0.71 7.69 1.25
CA MET A 20 -0.36 7.15 2.57
C MET A 20 0.93 6.36 2.56
N VAL A 21 1.83 6.66 1.64
CA VAL A 21 3.19 6.09 1.57
C VAL A 21 4.16 7.21 1.22
N SER A 22 5.39 7.14 1.73
CA SER A 22 6.42 8.14 1.44
C SER A 22 7.42 7.62 0.42
N LYS A 23 8.00 6.45 0.68
CA LYS A 23 9.02 5.86 -0.19
C LYS A 23 8.79 4.37 -0.34
N LEU A 24 9.19 3.83 -1.48
CA LEU A 24 9.30 2.39 -1.69
C LEU A 24 10.70 1.97 -1.26
N LEU A 25 10.80 1.20 -0.19
CA LEU A 25 12.09 0.77 0.36
C LEU A 25 12.62 -0.47 -0.32
N TYR A 26 11.73 -1.38 -0.73
CA TYR A 26 12.10 -2.64 -1.35
C TYR A 26 10.89 -3.28 -2.01
N ALA A 27 11.10 -3.96 -3.13
CA ALA A 27 10.08 -4.78 -3.77
C ALA A 27 10.72 -5.95 -4.51
N ASP A 28 10.12 -7.13 -4.35
CA ASP A 28 10.38 -8.30 -5.17
C ASP A 28 9.06 -9.03 -5.45
N GLU A 29 9.11 -10.27 -5.91
CA GLU A 29 7.90 -11.01 -6.27
C GLU A 29 6.99 -11.28 -5.08
N LEU A 30 7.54 -11.40 -3.87
CA LEU A 30 6.79 -11.81 -2.67
C LEU A 30 6.66 -10.71 -1.63
N THR A 31 7.67 -9.85 -1.50
CA THR A 31 7.76 -8.90 -0.38
C THR A 31 7.91 -7.49 -0.89
N THR A 32 7.21 -6.56 -0.28
CA THR A 32 7.34 -5.12 -0.55
C THR A 32 7.37 -4.37 0.77
N LYS A 33 8.27 -3.39 0.88
CA LYS A 33 8.42 -2.56 2.07
C LYS A 33 8.31 -1.10 1.69
N SER A 34 7.59 -0.34 2.49
CA SER A 34 7.45 1.11 2.35
C SER A 34 7.63 1.79 3.69
N ASN A 35 7.91 3.09 3.67
CA ASN A 35 7.81 3.91 4.86
C ASN A 35 6.78 5.01 4.67
N PHE A 36 6.34 5.59 5.76
CA PHE A 36 5.40 6.69 5.75
C PHE A 36 5.56 7.55 7.01
N THR A 37 5.72 8.85 6.84
CA THR A 37 5.73 9.80 7.94
C THR A 37 4.37 10.50 7.99
N ILE A 38 3.71 10.41 9.15
CA ILE A 38 2.36 10.96 9.34
C ILE A 38 2.44 12.48 9.51
N SER A 39 1.90 13.23 8.55
CA SER A 39 1.88 14.69 8.64
C SER A 39 0.71 15.19 9.50
N PRO A 40 0.83 16.37 10.13
CA PRO A 40 -0.24 16.92 10.98
C PRO A 40 -1.56 17.18 10.23
N ASP A 41 -1.50 17.45 8.94
CA ASP A 41 -2.67 17.76 8.11
C ASP A 41 -3.19 16.54 7.33
N ASN A 42 -2.72 15.33 7.67
CA ASN A 42 -3.17 14.11 7.02
C ASN A 42 -4.67 13.90 7.20
N VAL A 43 -5.37 13.52 6.13
CA VAL A 43 -6.84 13.39 6.11
C VAL A 43 -7.37 12.31 7.06
N PHE A 44 -6.52 11.35 7.46
CA PHE A 44 -6.89 10.27 8.39
C PHE A 44 -6.42 10.53 9.82
N VAL A 45 -5.89 11.71 10.10
CA VAL A 45 -5.51 12.11 11.47
C VAL A 45 -6.71 12.75 12.16
N LYS A 46 -7.02 12.29 13.36
CA LYS A 46 -8.04 12.86 14.24
C LYS A 46 -7.45 13.01 15.63
N ASN A 47 -7.47 14.23 16.15
CA ASN A 47 -6.89 14.55 17.47
C ASN A 47 -5.44 14.09 17.61
N GLY A 48 -4.65 14.28 16.55
CA GLY A 48 -3.23 13.93 16.53
C GLY A 48 -2.94 12.45 16.33
N ILE A 49 -3.97 11.61 16.13
CA ILE A 49 -3.84 10.15 16.02
C ILE A 49 -4.26 9.70 14.62
N PHE A 50 -3.40 8.90 13.99
CA PHE A 50 -3.66 8.30 12.69
C PHE A 50 -4.65 7.15 12.86
N GLN A 51 -5.77 7.19 12.13
CA GLN A 51 -6.89 6.29 12.33
C GLN A 51 -6.73 4.98 11.56
N GLU A 52 -7.55 3.97 11.90
CA GLU A 52 -7.53 2.65 11.28
C GLU A 52 -7.65 2.72 9.75
N ALA A 53 -8.53 3.58 9.24
CA ALA A 53 -8.72 3.73 7.79
C ALA A 53 -7.43 4.16 7.09
N GLY A 54 -6.63 5.02 7.73
CA GLY A 54 -5.33 5.43 7.21
C GLY A 54 -4.34 4.27 7.17
N LEU A 55 -4.35 3.41 8.19
CA LEU A 55 -3.50 2.21 8.23
C LEU A 55 -3.91 1.20 7.15
N MET A 56 -5.19 1.01 6.92
CA MET A 56 -5.69 0.16 5.82
C MET A 56 -5.22 0.69 4.47
N GLU A 57 -5.35 2.00 4.25
CA GLU A 57 -4.88 2.65 3.02
C GLU A 57 -3.37 2.53 2.85
N ASN A 58 -2.61 2.69 3.93
CA ASN A 58 -1.15 2.54 3.89
C ASN A 58 -0.75 1.14 3.42
N ILE A 59 -1.39 0.10 3.94
CA ILE A 59 -1.12 -1.29 3.53
C ILE A 59 -1.51 -1.50 2.07
N ALA A 60 -2.69 -1.06 1.66
CA ALA A 60 -3.16 -1.20 0.28
C ALA A 60 -2.26 -0.45 -0.69
N GLN A 61 -1.82 0.75 -0.34
CA GLN A 61 -0.93 1.54 -1.20
C GLN A 61 0.48 0.96 -1.26
N THR A 62 0.94 0.27 -0.23
CA THR A 62 2.19 -0.48 -0.30
C THR A 62 2.08 -1.61 -1.33
N ALA A 63 0.94 -2.28 -1.38
CA ALA A 63 0.67 -3.26 -2.44
C ALA A 63 0.63 -2.60 -3.83
N ALA A 64 0.04 -1.42 -3.92
CA ALA A 64 0.01 -0.64 -5.17
C ALA A 64 1.42 -0.25 -5.62
N LEU A 65 2.31 0.12 -4.70
CA LEU A 65 3.71 0.40 -5.00
C LEU A 65 4.40 -0.79 -5.67
N ARG A 66 4.14 -2.00 -5.18
CA ARG A 66 4.67 -3.21 -5.78
C ARG A 66 4.21 -3.34 -7.23
N SER A 67 2.91 -3.23 -7.46
CA SER A 67 2.33 -3.35 -8.81
C SER A 67 2.88 -2.27 -9.75
N GLY A 68 2.98 -1.04 -9.26
CA GLY A 68 3.54 0.07 -10.03
C GLY A 68 5.02 -0.11 -10.34
N TYR A 69 5.79 -0.62 -9.39
CA TYR A 69 7.22 -0.92 -9.59
C TYR A 69 7.41 -1.99 -10.66
N ILE A 70 6.66 -3.10 -10.56
CA ILE A 70 6.74 -4.20 -11.53
C ILE A 70 6.32 -3.70 -12.91
N ALA A 71 5.21 -2.97 -13.02
CA ALA A 71 4.72 -2.43 -14.28
C ALA A 71 5.77 -1.51 -14.93
N THR A 72 6.38 -0.63 -14.15
CA THR A 72 7.40 0.30 -14.63
C THR A 72 8.65 -0.43 -15.11
N THR A 73 9.14 -1.43 -14.35
CA THR A 73 10.32 -2.20 -14.75
C THR A 73 10.07 -3.09 -15.97
N GLU A 74 8.84 -3.54 -16.18
CA GLU A 74 8.42 -4.32 -17.34
C GLU A 74 7.90 -3.45 -18.49
N ASN A 75 7.91 -2.14 -18.32
CA ASN A 75 7.43 -1.16 -19.30
C ASN A 75 5.96 -1.37 -19.66
N LYS A 76 5.13 -1.61 -18.66
CA LYS A 76 3.68 -1.82 -18.76
C LYS A 76 2.92 -0.68 -18.08
N PRO A 77 1.63 -0.46 -18.43
CA PRO A 77 0.81 0.50 -17.70
C PRO A 77 0.64 0.10 -16.22
N VAL A 78 0.56 1.11 -15.35
CA VAL A 78 0.27 0.89 -13.93
C VAL A 78 -1.21 0.52 -13.77
N GLU A 79 -1.48 -0.57 -13.07
CA GLU A 79 -2.84 -1.03 -12.81
C GLU A 79 -3.42 -0.34 -11.57
N VAL A 80 -4.75 -0.20 -11.54
CA VAL A 80 -5.49 0.31 -10.38
C VAL A 80 -5.93 -0.86 -9.51
N GLY A 81 -5.63 -0.80 -8.22
CA GLY A 81 -6.03 -1.82 -7.28
C GLY A 81 -7.13 -1.34 -6.34
N TYR A 82 -8.02 -2.24 -5.97
CA TYR A 82 -9.13 -1.99 -5.06
C TYR A 82 -9.08 -2.98 -3.90
N ILE A 83 -9.31 -2.49 -2.68
CA ILE A 83 -9.44 -3.35 -1.51
C ILE A 83 -10.78 -4.10 -1.64
N GLY A 84 -10.72 -5.42 -1.77
CA GLY A 84 -11.91 -6.26 -1.87
C GLY A 84 -12.36 -6.79 -0.53
N ALA A 85 -11.43 -7.11 0.36
CA ALA A 85 -11.72 -7.62 1.71
C ALA A 85 -10.52 -7.42 2.63
N ILE A 86 -10.79 -7.22 3.90
CA ILE A 86 -9.79 -7.18 4.96
C ILE A 86 -10.23 -8.17 6.04
N LYS A 87 -9.31 -9.05 6.43
CA LYS A 87 -9.57 -10.10 7.41
C LYS A 87 -8.53 -10.02 8.52
N ASP A 88 -8.96 -10.30 9.74
CA ASP A 88 -8.08 -10.35 10.92
C ASP A 88 -7.28 -9.06 11.08
N PHE A 89 -7.95 -7.94 10.93
CA PHE A 89 -7.35 -6.62 11.11
C PHE A 89 -7.20 -6.35 12.61
N GLU A 90 -5.96 -6.45 13.07
CA GLU A 90 -5.61 -6.28 14.48
C GLU A 90 -4.76 -5.03 14.64
N VAL A 91 -5.24 -4.11 15.48
CA VAL A 91 -4.51 -2.89 15.83
C VAL A 91 -4.05 -3.01 17.27
N PHE A 92 -2.75 -3.03 17.48
CA PHE A 92 -2.16 -3.10 18.81
C PHE A 92 -1.89 -1.70 19.37
N ASN A 93 -1.65 -0.73 18.49
CA ASN A 93 -1.43 0.66 18.85
C ASN A 93 -1.68 1.56 17.64
N LEU A 94 -2.33 2.71 17.86
CA LEU A 94 -2.49 3.71 16.81
C LEU A 94 -1.33 4.71 16.86
N PRO A 95 -0.68 4.96 15.72
CA PRO A 95 0.43 5.91 15.68
C PRO A 95 -0.07 7.35 15.68
N LYS A 96 0.85 8.26 15.94
CA LYS A 96 0.59 9.69 16.08
C LYS A 96 1.23 10.49 14.95
N VAL A 97 0.81 11.74 14.85
CA VAL A 97 1.46 12.72 13.99
C VAL A 97 2.98 12.71 14.23
N ASN A 98 3.74 12.79 13.15
CA ASN A 98 5.20 12.75 13.07
C ASN A 98 5.83 11.36 13.29
N ASP A 99 5.05 10.35 13.62
CA ASP A 99 5.59 8.98 13.66
C ASP A 99 5.92 8.50 12.25
N GLU A 100 7.03 7.76 12.14
CA GLU A 100 7.41 7.08 10.91
C GLU A 100 7.00 5.61 11.01
N LEU A 101 6.25 5.16 9.99
CA LEU A 101 5.80 3.78 9.90
C LEU A 101 6.65 3.02 8.90
N LEU A 102 6.94 1.77 9.22
CA LEU A 102 7.51 0.80 8.29
C LEU A 102 6.43 -0.23 8.00
N THR A 103 6.11 -0.40 6.72
CA THR A 103 5.07 -1.34 6.30
C THR A 103 5.68 -2.41 5.41
N GLU A 104 5.32 -3.66 5.68
CA GLU A 104 5.71 -4.81 4.87
C GLU A 104 4.47 -5.55 4.43
N ILE A 105 4.40 -5.84 3.14
CA ILE A 105 3.41 -6.78 2.63
C ILE A 105 4.12 -8.02 2.11
N THR A 106 3.48 -9.17 2.29
CA THR A 106 3.94 -10.46 1.77
C THR A 106 2.80 -11.08 0.97
N ILE A 107 3.08 -11.42 -0.28
CA ILE A 107 2.08 -12.07 -1.15
C ILE A 107 1.95 -13.53 -0.72
N GLU A 108 0.74 -13.94 -0.35
CA GLU A 108 0.44 -15.33 -0.02
C GLU A 108 -0.07 -16.09 -1.23
N ASN A 109 -0.90 -15.43 -2.05
CA ASN A 109 -1.53 -16.08 -3.20
C ASN A 109 -1.91 -15.02 -4.21
N GLN A 110 -1.85 -15.38 -5.49
CA GLN A 110 -2.25 -14.51 -6.57
C GLN A 110 -2.90 -15.37 -7.65
N VAL A 111 -4.21 -15.19 -7.85
CA VAL A 111 -5.00 -15.93 -8.81
C VAL A 111 -5.76 -14.93 -9.67
N PHE A 112 -5.47 -14.92 -10.98
CA PHE A 112 -6.02 -13.94 -11.91
C PHE A 112 -5.71 -12.51 -11.45
N ASN A 113 -6.75 -11.70 -11.22
CA ASN A 113 -6.60 -10.31 -10.78
C ASN A 113 -6.76 -10.13 -9.26
N VAL A 114 -6.80 -11.24 -8.51
CA VAL A 114 -6.94 -11.20 -7.04
C VAL A 114 -5.62 -11.54 -6.39
N THR A 115 -5.14 -10.64 -5.55
CA THR A 115 -3.94 -10.84 -4.74
C THR A 115 -4.35 -10.95 -3.27
N VAL A 116 -3.93 -12.03 -2.61
CA VAL A 116 -4.07 -12.20 -1.16
C VAL A 116 -2.72 -11.91 -0.54
N LEU A 117 -2.68 -10.97 0.40
CA LEU A 117 -1.44 -10.55 1.04
C LEU A 117 -1.60 -10.46 2.56
N LEU A 118 -0.48 -10.59 3.25
CA LEU A 118 -0.35 -10.23 4.67
C LEU A 118 0.28 -8.85 4.75
N GLY A 119 -0.34 -7.97 5.54
CA GLY A 119 0.19 -6.65 5.81
C GLY A 119 0.58 -6.52 7.27
N LYS A 120 1.75 -5.94 7.51
CA LYS A 120 2.25 -5.64 8.84
C LYS A 120 2.82 -4.23 8.86
N VAL A 121 2.52 -3.51 9.93
CA VAL A 121 3.03 -2.15 10.14
C VAL A 121 3.76 -2.08 11.47
N TRP A 122 4.96 -1.51 11.45
CA TRP A 122 5.79 -1.31 12.64
C TRP A 122 6.02 0.18 12.87
N HIS A 123 6.12 0.52 14.15
CA HIS A 123 6.61 1.82 14.60
C HIS A 123 7.65 1.57 15.69
N ASN A 124 8.86 2.11 15.53
CA ASN A 124 9.99 1.89 16.45
C ASN A 124 10.21 0.41 16.77
N ASP A 125 10.23 -0.43 15.73
CA ASP A 125 10.44 -1.88 15.80
C ASP A 125 9.32 -2.63 16.53
N LYS A 126 8.21 -1.98 16.86
CA LYS A 126 7.03 -2.62 17.44
C LYS A 126 5.97 -2.85 16.36
N LEU A 127 5.46 -4.05 16.29
CA LEU A 127 4.32 -4.36 15.42
C LEU A 127 3.08 -3.65 15.98
N ILE A 128 2.48 -2.77 15.18
CA ILE A 128 1.29 -2.01 15.60
C ILE A 128 0.02 -2.44 14.88
N VAL A 129 0.15 -3.04 13.70
CA VAL A 129 -1.00 -3.51 12.91
C VAL A 129 -0.60 -4.75 12.13
N GLN A 130 -1.54 -5.69 12.00
CA GLN A 130 -1.42 -6.77 11.05
C GLN A 130 -2.80 -7.13 10.49
N CYS A 131 -2.81 -7.64 9.26
CA CYS A 131 -4.05 -8.09 8.62
C CYS A 131 -3.76 -9.00 7.43
N GLU A 132 -4.80 -9.71 6.98
CA GLU A 132 -4.85 -10.29 5.65
C GLU A 132 -5.71 -9.40 4.77
N MET A 133 -5.29 -9.15 3.55
CA MET A 133 -6.00 -8.27 2.63
C MET A 133 -6.13 -8.93 1.27
N LYS A 134 -7.31 -8.80 0.66
CA LYS A 134 -7.52 -9.15 -0.75
C LYS A 134 -7.62 -7.89 -1.55
N VAL A 135 -6.78 -7.80 -2.57
CA VAL A 135 -6.73 -6.65 -3.48
C VAL A 135 -7.09 -7.12 -4.88
N PHE A 136 -8.03 -6.43 -5.50
CA PHE A 136 -8.41 -6.69 -6.90
C PHE A 136 -7.68 -5.68 -7.77
N MET A 137 -6.96 -6.17 -8.77
CA MET A 137 -6.28 -5.33 -9.74
C MET A 137 -7.16 -5.16 -10.97
N ASP A 138 -7.37 -3.91 -11.37
CA ASP A 138 -8.15 -3.59 -12.55
C ASP A 138 -7.22 -3.57 -13.76
N ASP A 139 -7.50 -4.42 -14.73
CA ASP A 139 -6.76 -4.46 -15.99
C ASP A 139 -7.43 -3.48 -16.96
N GLN A 140 -6.75 -2.38 -17.25
CA GLN A 140 -7.24 -1.38 -18.18
C GLN A 140 -7.46 -1.95 -19.58
N THR A 141 -6.65 -2.92 -20.01
CA THR A 141 -6.85 -3.62 -21.28
C THR A 141 -8.17 -4.36 -21.27
N TYR A 142 -8.49 -5.04 -20.18
CA TYR A 142 -9.77 -5.72 -20.01
C TYR A 142 -10.95 -4.75 -20.08
N GLU A 143 -10.85 -3.60 -19.43
CA GLU A 143 -11.91 -2.59 -19.46
C GLU A 143 -12.13 -2.03 -20.88
N VAL A 144 -11.06 -1.81 -21.64
CA VAL A 144 -11.17 -1.38 -23.04
C VAL A 144 -11.90 -2.43 -23.87
N LEU A 145 -11.54 -3.70 -23.72
CA LEU A 145 -12.21 -4.80 -24.45
C LEU A 145 -13.66 -4.94 -24.02
N LYS A 146 -13.96 -4.75 -22.74
CA LYS A 146 -15.31 -4.86 -22.20
C LYS A 146 -16.23 -3.77 -22.72
N THR A 147 -15.71 -2.57 -23.01
CA THR A 147 -16.50 -1.44 -23.52
C THR A 147 -16.60 -1.40 -25.04
N SER A 148 -15.82 -2.21 -25.72
CA SER A 148 -15.88 -2.34 -27.17
C SER A 148 -16.83 -3.48 -27.59
#